data_d46e5b5c50220c54b4268873c5f133dd
#
_entry.id   d46e5b5c50220c54b4268873c5f133dd
#
_cell.length_a   1.000
_cell.length_b   1.000
_cell.length_c   1.000
_cell.angle_alpha   90.00
_cell.angle_beta   90.00
_cell.angle_gamma   90.00
#
_symmetry.space_group_name_H-M   'P 1'
#
loop_
_entity.id
_entity.type
_entity.pdbx_description
1 polymer ?
#
loop_
_entity_poly.entity_id
_entity_poly.type
_entity_poly.pdbx_seq_one_letter_code
_entity_poly.pdbx_strand_id
1 'polypeptide(L)'
;MFAVLWNLASFVVAIAILIAVHEWGHFWVARRCGVKVERFSLGFGKVLWSYKDRHDTEFSLSLIPLGGYVKMLDERQDVVPEALRDQAFNNKRVWQRFAIVAAGPAANFVFALFAFWLMFMMGVPSVKPIIGEVSPNSSAAHAGLVAGMEILAVDGQSTKDWEAVSYALVGKIGEKQTTLQVQGDNGKQDKLLSLEGWRLSSDDEGLPFAALGLSPLQPEITLEIADVLAGGSGARAGIQPGDQIVTVSGKPLNKWQEFVSMVQSSPENPLALEVERKGSRVAITLTPDKKAHGAKSIGYVGLAPKVLPLDERYRIELRYDPLQAMGMALQKSATTVELTVNMLGKLISGVVSIDNLSGPISIAKGAGSTASYGLVYFLGFLALVSINLGIINLFPLPILDGGHLLFLMLEGIRGKPIPEQVQEYAFKFGAAVLICLMAIALFNDFARL
;
A
#
# COMPACT_ATOMS: atom_id res chain seq x y z
N MET A 1 5.17 -23.29 8.73
CA MET A 1 6.33 -23.47 7.84
C MET A 1 6.01 -23.21 6.39
N PHE A 2 4.97 -23.81 5.79
CA PHE A 2 4.59 -23.57 4.38
C PHE A 2 4.29 -22.09 4.10
N ALA A 3 3.47 -21.42 4.91
CA ALA A 3 3.13 -20.00 4.73
C ALA A 3 4.36 -19.08 4.77
N VAL A 4 5.34 -19.37 5.63
CA VAL A 4 6.58 -18.57 5.71
C VAL A 4 7.42 -18.74 4.43
N LEU A 5 7.53 -19.96 3.91
CA LEU A 5 8.23 -20.25 2.66
C LEU A 5 7.53 -19.59 1.46
N TRP A 6 6.20 -19.62 1.44
CA TRP A 6 5.39 -18.97 0.41
C TRP A 6 5.59 -17.46 0.40
N ASN A 7 5.50 -16.81 1.58
CA ASN A 7 5.71 -15.37 1.72
C ASN A 7 7.12 -14.97 1.28
N LEU A 8 8.13 -15.76 1.66
CA LEU A 8 9.52 -15.53 1.27
C LEU A 8 9.72 -15.69 -0.23
N ALA A 9 9.18 -16.75 -0.84
CA ALA A 9 9.27 -16.98 -2.28
C ALA A 9 8.58 -15.85 -3.07
N SER A 10 7.36 -15.47 -2.67
CA SER A 10 6.63 -14.36 -3.28
C SER A 10 7.36 -13.03 -3.16
N PHE A 11 7.98 -12.77 -2.00
CA PHE A 11 8.80 -11.59 -1.78
C PHE A 11 10.04 -11.56 -2.68
N VAL A 12 10.78 -12.69 -2.76
CA VAL A 12 11.97 -12.78 -3.63
C VAL A 12 11.60 -12.54 -5.10
N VAL A 13 10.48 -13.12 -5.56
CA VAL A 13 9.99 -12.89 -6.93
C VAL A 13 9.61 -11.42 -7.14
N ALA A 14 8.86 -10.82 -6.19
CA ALA A 14 8.46 -9.41 -6.29
C ALA A 14 9.68 -8.49 -6.36
N ILE A 15 10.61 -8.63 -5.42
CA ILE A 15 11.82 -7.79 -5.37
C ILE A 15 12.69 -8.00 -6.61
N ALA A 16 12.86 -9.24 -7.08
CA ALA A 16 13.63 -9.52 -8.29
C ALA A 16 13.05 -8.82 -9.52
N ILE A 17 11.71 -8.83 -9.70
CA ILE A 17 11.03 -8.11 -10.80
C ILE A 17 11.26 -6.60 -10.67
N LEU A 18 11.01 -6.04 -9.50
CA LEU A 18 11.10 -4.59 -9.28
C LEU A 18 12.51 -4.04 -9.47
N ILE A 19 13.51 -4.77 -8.97
CA ILE A 19 14.92 -4.42 -9.15
C ILE A 19 15.33 -4.58 -10.62
N ALA A 20 14.94 -5.68 -11.26
CA ALA A 20 15.24 -5.89 -12.68
C ALA A 20 14.71 -4.75 -13.55
N VAL A 21 13.50 -4.28 -13.29
CA VAL A 21 12.88 -3.14 -14.00
C VAL A 21 13.65 -1.86 -13.73
N HIS A 22 13.98 -1.59 -12.48
CA HIS A 22 14.74 -0.41 -12.08
C HIS A 22 16.12 -0.34 -12.76
N GLU A 23 16.90 -1.41 -12.61
CA GLU A 23 18.23 -1.52 -13.21
C GLU A 23 18.18 -1.50 -14.74
N TRP A 24 17.12 -2.09 -15.33
CA TRP A 24 16.89 -2.04 -16.77
C TRP A 24 16.69 -0.61 -17.28
N GLY A 25 16.05 0.26 -16.49
CA GLY A 25 15.92 1.69 -16.80
C GLY A 25 17.30 2.34 -16.99
N HIS A 26 18.18 2.22 -16.00
CA HIS A 26 19.54 2.73 -16.07
C HIS A 26 20.33 2.16 -17.25
N PHE A 27 20.28 0.85 -17.38
CA PHE A 27 20.97 0.11 -18.43
C PHE A 27 20.58 0.56 -19.83
N TRP A 28 19.27 0.64 -20.08
CA TRP A 28 18.75 0.99 -21.41
C TRP A 28 19.13 2.39 -21.81
N VAL A 29 18.98 3.37 -20.92
CA VAL A 29 19.32 4.78 -21.20
C VAL A 29 20.84 4.97 -21.26
N ALA A 30 21.64 4.31 -20.42
CA ALA A 30 23.09 4.34 -20.49
C ALA A 30 23.58 3.93 -21.87
N ARG A 31 23.09 2.80 -22.40
CA ARG A 31 23.43 2.35 -23.76
C ARG A 31 23.00 3.34 -24.86
N ARG A 32 21.81 3.94 -24.72
CA ARG A 32 21.33 4.96 -25.67
C ARG A 32 22.16 6.23 -25.64
N CYS A 33 22.75 6.56 -24.50
CA CYS A 33 23.70 7.66 -24.33
C CYS A 33 25.12 7.29 -24.75
N GLY A 34 25.37 6.08 -25.24
CA GLY A 34 26.69 5.60 -25.65
C GLY A 34 27.63 5.38 -24.48
N VAL A 35 27.11 5.04 -23.30
CA VAL A 35 27.92 4.59 -22.15
C VAL A 35 28.13 3.08 -22.25
N LYS A 36 29.39 2.64 -22.08
CA LYS A 36 29.71 1.22 -22.01
C LYS A 36 29.25 0.67 -20.66
N VAL A 37 28.34 -0.30 -20.71
CA VAL A 37 27.92 -1.04 -19.53
C VAL A 37 28.72 -2.32 -19.45
N GLU A 38 29.48 -2.50 -18.38
CA GLU A 38 30.32 -3.67 -18.16
C GLU A 38 29.53 -4.84 -17.59
N ARG A 39 28.66 -4.56 -16.59
CA ARG A 39 27.85 -5.59 -15.95
C ARG A 39 26.45 -5.09 -15.59
N PHE A 40 25.49 -5.97 -15.79
CA PHE A 40 24.12 -5.87 -15.29
C PHE A 40 23.90 -7.03 -14.33
N SER A 41 23.77 -6.77 -13.03
CA SER A 41 23.63 -7.82 -12.03
C SER A 41 22.31 -7.74 -11.29
N LEU A 42 21.60 -8.88 -11.21
CA LEU A 42 20.52 -9.08 -10.27
C LEU A 42 21.07 -9.80 -9.03
N GLY A 43 21.00 -9.12 -7.89
CA GLY A 43 21.57 -9.59 -6.64
C GLY A 43 23.03 -9.17 -6.41
N PHE A 44 23.50 -9.49 -5.21
CA PHE A 44 24.85 -9.23 -4.75
C PHE A 44 25.60 -10.52 -4.37
N GLY A 45 26.93 -10.42 -4.23
CA GLY A 45 27.76 -11.51 -3.76
C GLY A 45 28.22 -12.44 -4.88
N LYS A 46 28.32 -13.76 -4.57
CA LYS A 46 28.84 -14.76 -5.54
C LYS A 46 27.91 -14.89 -6.75
N VAL A 47 28.48 -14.74 -7.94
CA VAL A 47 27.76 -14.96 -9.20
C VAL A 47 27.42 -16.44 -9.34
N LEU A 48 26.15 -16.75 -9.51
CA LEU A 48 25.62 -18.10 -9.73
C LEU A 48 25.55 -18.44 -11.21
N TRP A 49 25.23 -17.44 -12.02
CA TRP A 49 25.11 -17.59 -13.47
C TRP A 49 25.46 -16.26 -14.13
N SER A 50 26.19 -16.31 -15.27
CA SER A 50 26.45 -15.12 -16.08
C SER A 50 26.48 -15.44 -17.57
N TYR A 51 26.15 -14.41 -18.37
CA TYR A 51 26.15 -14.45 -19.83
C TYR A 51 26.63 -13.10 -20.35
N LYS A 52 27.50 -13.10 -21.38
CA LYS A 52 27.91 -11.86 -22.06
C LYS A 52 27.14 -11.68 -23.36
N ASP A 53 26.64 -10.46 -23.55
CA ASP A 53 25.98 -10.09 -24.79
C ASP A 53 26.99 -9.61 -25.88
N ARG A 54 26.43 -9.22 -27.05
CA ARG A 54 27.23 -8.77 -28.21
C ARG A 54 28.00 -7.46 -27.99
N HIS A 55 27.74 -6.74 -26.88
CA HIS A 55 28.38 -5.50 -26.52
C HIS A 55 29.33 -5.66 -25.31
N ASP A 56 29.72 -6.91 -25.03
CA ASP A 56 30.55 -7.29 -23.87
C ASP A 56 29.96 -6.95 -22.50
N THR A 57 28.64 -6.67 -22.40
CA THR A 57 28.01 -6.55 -21.09
C THR A 57 27.77 -7.94 -20.49
N GLU A 58 28.24 -8.13 -19.29
CA GLU A 58 28.00 -9.35 -18.49
C GLU A 58 26.66 -9.21 -17.75
N PHE A 59 25.69 -10.02 -18.14
CA PHE A 59 24.44 -10.21 -17.37
C PHE A 59 24.70 -11.28 -16.32
N SER A 60 24.45 -10.98 -15.05
CA SER A 60 24.74 -11.91 -13.97
C SER A 60 23.57 -12.02 -12.98
N LEU A 61 23.38 -13.24 -12.46
CA LEU A 61 22.51 -13.54 -11.35
C LEU A 61 23.37 -13.93 -10.16
N SER A 62 23.20 -13.22 -9.04
CA SER A 62 24.01 -13.40 -7.83
C SER A 62 23.21 -14.02 -6.68
N LEU A 63 23.92 -14.55 -5.68
CA LEU A 63 23.36 -15.38 -4.60
C LEU A 63 22.37 -14.64 -3.70
N ILE A 64 22.57 -13.36 -3.45
CA ILE A 64 21.72 -12.57 -2.54
C ILE A 64 20.77 -11.72 -3.37
N PRO A 65 19.47 -12.09 -3.50
CA PRO A 65 18.52 -11.43 -4.40
C PRO A 65 17.91 -10.16 -3.80
N LEU A 66 18.66 -9.45 -2.96
CA LEU A 66 18.22 -8.23 -2.26
C LEU A 66 18.88 -6.98 -2.88
N GLY A 67 18.70 -6.78 -4.19
CA GLY A 67 19.25 -5.64 -4.90
C GLY A 67 19.77 -6.00 -6.28
N GLY A 68 20.33 -5.02 -6.95
CA GLY A 68 20.97 -5.15 -8.27
C GLY A 68 21.92 -3.99 -8.49
N TYR A 69 22.64 -4.00 -9.60
CA TYR A 69 23.41 -2.86 -10.04
C TYR A 69 23.75 -2.92 -11.52
N VAL A 70 23.90 -1.76 -12.11
CA VAL A 70 24.44 -1.57 -13.45
C VAL A 70 25.84 -0.97 -13.33
N LYS A 71 26.89 -1.77 -13.57
CA LYS A 71 28.26 -1.25 -13.60
C LYS A 71 28.51 -0.60 -14.96
N MET A 72 28.65 0.71 -14.94
CA MET A 72 29.02 1.53 -16.09
C MET A 72 30.51 1.81 -16.06
N LEU A 73 31.13 1.93 -17.21
CA LEU A 73 32.52 2.36 -17.32
C LEU A 73 32.67 3.78 -16.74
N ASP A 74 33.56 3.96 -15.78
CA ASP A 74 33.80 5.26 -15.10
C ASP A 74 35.27 5.39 -14.71
N GLU A 75 35.93 6.48 -15.16
CA GLU A 75 37.36 6.74 -14.89
C GLU A 75 37.67 6.95 -13.41
N ARG A 76 36.68 7.23 -12.58
CA ARG A 76 36.83 7.40 -11.13
C ARG A 76 36.98 6.07 -10.39
N GLN A 77 36.56 4.97 -11.02
CA GLN A 77 36.55 3.64 -10.42
C GLN A 77 37.53 2.68 -11.09
N ASP A 78 37.73 2.83 -12.39
CA ASP A 78 38.53 1.90 -13.20
C ASP A 78 39.56 2.66 -14.07
N VAL A 79 40.66 2.03 -14.43
CA VAL A 79 41.60 2.54 -15.43
C VAL A 79 40.97 2.36 -16.82
N VAL A 80 40.53 3.45 -17.43
CA VAL A 80 39.87 3.44 -18.73
C VAL A 80 40.87 3.62 -19.86
N PRO A 81 40.98 2.71 -20.84
CA PRO A 81 41.76 2.91 -22.06
C PRO A 81 41.35 4.16 -22.80
N GLU A 82 42.30 4.87 -23.40
CA GLU A 82 42.04 6.14 -24.10
C GLU A 82 40.96 6.00 -25.21
N ALA A 83 40.95 4.88 -25.91
CA ALA A 83 39.94 4.57 -26.95
C ALA A 83 38.49 4.42 -26.42
N LEU A 84 38.30 4.25 -25.11
CA LEU A 84 36.98 4.08 -24.48
C LEU A 84 36.56 5.26 -23.62
N ARG A 85 37.37 6.30 -23.50
CA ARG A 85 37.11 7.49 -22.70
C ARG A 85 35.73 8.14 -23.01
N ASP A 86 35.41 8.22 -24.30
CA ASP A 86 34.12 8.78 -24.72
C ASP A 86 32.92 7.93 -24.32
N GLN A 87 33.14 6.67 -23.93
CA GLN A 87 32.12 5.75 -23.45
C GLN A 87 32.02 5.69 -21.93
N ALA A 88 32.89 6.42 -21.21
CA ALA A 88 32.84 6.50 -19.77
C ALA A 88 31.67 7.40 -19.29
N PHE A 89 30.97 7.00 -18.24
CA PHE A 89 29.83 7.72 -17.67
C PHE A 89 30.21 9.14 -17.23
N ASN A 90 31.33 9.30 -16.53
CA ASN A 90 31.80 10.59 -16.03
C ASN A 90 32.15 11.60 -17.14
N ASN A 91 32.46 11.13 -18.35
CA ASN A 91 32.77 11.98 -19.50
C ASN A 91 31.54 12.37 -20.33
N LYS A 92 30.37 11.87 -19.98
CA LYS A 92 29.12 12.28 -20.65
C LYS A 92 28.66 13.66 -20.19
N ARG A 93 27.90 14.34 -21.06
CA ARG A 93 27.26 15.62 -20.73
C ARG A 93 26.36 15.46 -19.50
N VAL A 94 26.22 16.52 -18.70
CA VAL A 94 25.41 16.49 -17.46
C VAL A 94 24.00 15.98 -17.70
N TRP A 95 23.33 16.43 -18.79
CA TRP A 95 21.98 15.99 -19.11
C TRP A 95 21.89 14.49 -19.43
N GLN A 96 22.93 13.89 -20.06
CA GLN A 96 22.97 12.45 -20.34
C GLN A 96 23.13 11.65 -19.05
N ARG A 97 24.01 12.09 -18.15
CA ARG A 97 24.18 11.48 -16.82
C ARG A 97 22.88 11.60 -16.00
N PHE A 98 22.25 12.78 -16.04
CA PHE A 98 20.96 12.98 -15.39
C PHE A 98 19.88 12.04 -15.94
N ALA A 99 19.76 11.92 -17.27
CA ALA A 99 18.80 11.01 -17.90
C ALA A 99 19.05 9.54 -17.53
N ILE A 100 20.31 9.11 -17.47
CA ILE A 100 20.69 7.76 -17.06
C ILE A 100 20.25 7.47 -15.62
N VAL A 101 20.55 8.40 -14.69
CA VAL A 101 20.20 8.21 -13.28
C VAL A 101 18.68 8.29 -13.06
N ALA A 102 17.99 9.21 -13.74
CA ALA A 102 16.53 9.32 -13.63
C ALA A 102 15.77 8.12 -14.24
N ALA A 103 16.43 7.37 -15.12
CA ALA A 103 15.78 6.28 -15.86
C ALA A 103 15.38 5.09 -14.97
N GLY A 104 16.10 4.81 -13.89
CA GLY A 104 15.74 3.76 -12.92
C GLY A 104 14.39 4.03 -12.27
N PRO A 105 14.25 5.14 -11.53
CA PRO A 105 12.96 5.54 -10.96
C PRO A 105 11.86 5.67 -12.01
N ALA A 106 12.15 6.25 -13.18
CA ALA A 106 11.18 6.37 -14.26
C ALA A 106 10.67 5.00 -14.75
N ALA A 107 11.55 4.00 -14.88
CA ALA A 107 11.17 2.64 -15.24
C ALA A 107 10.21 2.01 -14.21
N ASN A 108 10.36 2.32 -12.93
CA ASN A 108 9.44 1.87 -11.90
C ASN A 108 8.03 2.45 -12.07
N PHE A 109 7.91 3.74 -12.40
CA PHE A 109 6.59 4.34 -12.67
C PHE A 109 5.96 3.76 -13.95
N VAL A 110 6.74 3.55 -15.00
CA VAL A 110 6.26 2.92 -16.25
C VAL A 110 5.80 1.48 -15.98
N PHE A 111 6.55 0.72 -15.22
CA PHE A 111 6.16 -0.64 -14.83
C PHE A 111 4.88 -0.66 -13.99
N ALA A 112 4.75 0.25 -13.02
CA ALA A 112 3.55 0.34 -12.20
C ALA A 112 2.31 0.64 -13.05
N LEU A 113 2.43 1.57 -13.98
CA LEU A 113 1.37 1.88 -14.94
C LEU A 113 1.00 0.66 -15.78
N PHE A 114 1.99 -0.08 -16.28
CA PHE A 114 1.78 -1.32 -17.05
C PHE A 114 1.12 -2.41 -16.18
N ALA A 115 1.56 -2.59 -14.94
CA ALA A 115 1.00 -3.59 -14.03
C ALA A 115 -0.46 -3.27 -13.67
N PHE A 116 -0.80 -2.00 -13.37
CA PHE A 116 -2.20 -1.58 -13.18
C PHE A 116 -3.02 -1.74 -14.45
N TRP A 117 -2.48 -1.39 -15.61
CA TRP A 117 -3.16 -1.58 -16.87
C TRP A 117 -3.52 -3.05 -17.12
N LEU A 118 -2.56 -3.94 -16.93
CA LEU A 118 -2.80 -5.37 -17.05
C LEU A 118 -3.81 -5.88 -16.03
N MET A 119 -3.70 -5.41 -14.77
CA MET A 119 -4.62 -5.74 -13.69
C MET A 119 -6.08 -5.39 -14.07
N PHE A 120 -6.31 -4.17 -14.59
CA PHE A 120 -7.66 -3.72 -14.98
C PHE A 120 -8.17 -4.43 -16.24
N MET A 121 -7.30 -4.88 -17.14
CA MET A 121 -7.68 -5.73 -18.28
C MET A 121 -8.05 -7.17 -17.86
N MET A 122 -7.35 -7.71 -16.88
CA MET A 122 -7.62 -9.07 -16.37
C MET A 122 -8.94 -9.16 -15.61
N GLY A 123 -9.34 -8.07 -14.98
CA GLY A 123 -10.54 -7.98 -14.15
C GLY A 123 -10.20 -7.91 -12.67
N VAL A 124 -10.64 -6.85 -12.03
CA VAL A 124 -10.41 -6.59 -10.59
C VAL A 124 -11.66 -7.02 -9.83
N PRO A 125 -11.56 -7.97 -8.89
CA PRO A 125 -12.65 -8.27 -7.98
C PRO A 125 -13.02 -7.03 -7.17
N SER A 126 -14.29 -6.68 -7.18
CA SER A 126 -14.84 -5.53 -6.47
C SER A 126 -16.23 -5.85 -5.92
N VAL A 127 -16.83 -4.89 -5.25
CA VAL A 127 -18.17 -5.00 -4.67
C VAL A 127 -19.02 -3.85 -5.20
N LYS A 128 -20.26 -4.16 -5.57
CA LYS A 128 -21.23 -3.15 -5.96
C LYS A 128 -21.36 -2.07 -4.89
N PRO A 129 -21.63 -0.81 -5.26
CA PRO A 129 -21.77 0.28 -4.32
C PRO A 129 -23.14 0.27 -3.64
N ILE A 130 -23.38 -0.78 -2.85
CA ILE A 130 -24.60 -0.94 -2.05
C ILE A 130 -24.47 -0.14 -0.77
N ILE A 131 -25.47 0.68 -0.46
CA ILE A 131 -25.59 1.40 0.80
C ILE A 131 -25.85 0.40 1.91
N GLY A 132 -24.96 0.30 2.89
CA GLY A 132 -25.12 -0.56 4.07
C GLY A 132 -25.89 0.14 5.18
N GLU A 133 -25.52 1.38 5.47
CA GLU A 133 -26.15 2.17 6.53
C GLU A 133 -26.25 3.63 6.11
N VAL A 134 -27.33 4.30 6.56
CA VAL A 134 -27.51 5.74 6.39
C VAL A 134 -27.65 6.37 7.77
N SER A 135 -26.76 7.32 8.08
CA SER A 135 -26.76 8.00 9.37
C SER A 135 -28.03 8.87 9.54
N PRO A 136 -28.72 8.80 10.68
CA PRO A 136 -29.88 9.65 10.94
C PRO A 136 -29.53 11.14 10.83
N ASN A 137 -30.46 11.93 10.31
CA ASN A 137 -30.33 13.40 10.15
C ASN A 137 -29.14 13.83 9.25
N SER A 138 -28.61 12.94 8.41
CA SER A 138 -27.57 13.24 7.44
C SER A 138 -28.12 13.74 6.10
N SER A 139 -27.24 14.29 5.24
CA SER A 139 -27.61 14.66 3.87
C SER A 139 -28.17 13.47 3.10
N ALA A 140 -27.63 12.28 3.30
CA ALA A 140 -28.12 11.04 2.67
C ALA A 140 -29.54 10.67 3.16
N ALA A 141 -29.81 10.81 4.48
CA ALA A 141 -31.14 10.55 5.02
C ALA A 141 -32.18 11.56 4.49
N HIS A 142 -31.85 12.84 4.39
CA HIS A 142 -32.72 13.87 3.83
C HIS A 142 -32.98 13.67 2.33
N ALA A 143 -32.01 13.11 1.59
CA ALA A 143 -32.19 12.72 0.19
C ALA A 143 -33.09 11.50 0.01
N GLY A 144 -33.52 10.85 1.11
CA GLY A 144 -34.33 9.62 1.08
C GLY A 144 -33.57 8.40 0.58
N LEU A 145 -32.24 8.36 0.86
CA LEU A 145 -31.42 7.17 0.65
C LEU A 145 -31.65 6.20 1.81
N VAL A 146 -31.67 4.91 1.52
CA VAL A 146 -31.86 3.86 2.52
C VAL A 146 -30.88 2.70 2.29
N ALA A 147 -30.62 1.92 3.32
CA ALA A 147 -29.82 0.71 3.23
C ALA A 147 -30.38 -0.26 2.17
N GLY A 148 -29.50 -0.94 1.46
CA GLY A 148 -29.84 -1.85 0.37
C GLY A 148 -29.90 -1.21 -1.02
N MET A 149 -29.97 0.12 -1.14
CA MET A 149 -29.89 0.79 -2.44
C MET A 149 -28.48 0.67 -3.06
N GLU A 150 -28.43 0.42 -4.38
CA GLU A 150 -27.22 0.45 -5.20
C GLU A 150 -27.07 1.82 -5.85
N ILE A 151 -25.91 2.47 -5.74
CA ILE A 151 -25.61 3.74 -6.42
C ILE A 151 -25.12 3.43 -7.83
N LEU A 152 -25.91 3.76 -8.85
CA LEU A 152 -25.62 3.48 -10.25
C LEU A 152 -24.81 4.58 -10.93
N ALA A 153 -25.06 5.85 -10.55
CA ALA A 153 -24.37 7.00 -11.11
C ALA A 153 -24.40 8.22 -10.18
N VAL A 154 -23.44 9.12 -10.35
CA VAL A 154 -23.38 10.45 -9.74
C VAL A 154 -23.37 11.47 -10.87
N ASP A 155 -24.38 12.35 -10.96
CA ASP A 155 -24.59 13.32 -12.06
C ASP A 155 -24.40 12.69 -13.45
N GLY A 156 -24.95 11.51 -13.67
CA GLY A 156 -24.88 10.77 -14.93
C GLY A 156 -23.55 10.04 -15.17
N GLN A 157 -22.53 10.24 -14.33
CA GLN A 157 -21.30 9.45 -14.37
C GLN A 157 -21.54 8.08 -13.71
N SER A 158 -21.45 7.00 -14.49
CA SER A 158 -21.68 5.64 -14.00
C SER A 158 -20.66 5.24 -12.93
N THR A 159 -21.17 4.67 -11.83
CA THR A 159 -20.37 4.18 -10.71
C THR A 159 -20.57 2.68 -10.54
N LYS A 160 -19.51 1.90 -10.72
CA LYS A 160 -19.58 0.43 -10.64
C LYS A 160 -19.23 -0.10 -9.25
N ASP A 161 -18.50 0.67 -8.46
CA ASP A 161 -18.07 0.35 -7.10
C ASP A 161 -17.96 1.60 -6.23
N TRP A 162 -17.65 1.42 -4.95
CA TRP A 162 -17.49 2.53 -4.01
C TRP A 162 -16.30 3.44 -4.29
N GLU A 163 -15.26 2.94 -4.96
CA GLU A 163 -14.13 3.76 -5.39
C GLU A 163 -14.59 4.77 -6.46
N ALA A 164 -15.35 4.30 -7.45
CA ALA A 164 -15.95 5.17 -8.47
C ALA A 164 -16.93 6.19 -7.87
N VAL A 165 -17.77 5.79 -6.90
CA VAL A 165 -18.66 6.72 -6.16
C VAL A 165 -17.86 7.78 -5.44
N SER A 166 -16.79 7.37 -4.73
CA SER A 166 -15.92 8.29 -3.99
C SER A 166 -15.30 9.34 -4.91
N TYR A 167 -14.71 8.93 -6.04
CA TYR A 167 -14.12 9.86 -7.01
C TYR A 167 -15.14 10.83 -7.61
N ALA A 168 -16.31 10.30 -8.00
CA ALA A 168 -17.37 11.12 -8.56
C ALA A 168 -17.87 12.18 -7.57
N LEU A 169 -18.05 11.81 -6.29
CA LEU A 169 -18.43 12.75 -5.24
C LEU A 169 -17.34 13.76 -4.92
N VAL A 170 -16.07 13.34 -4.81
CA VAL A 170 -14.94 14.25 -4.57
C VAL A 170 -14.83 15.30 -5.67
N GLY A 171 -15.11 14.94 -6.92
CA GLY A 171 -15.19 15.89 -8.03
C GLY A 171 -16.28 16.95 -7.90
N LYS A 172 -17.23 16.78 -6.95
CA LYS A 172 -18.35 17.70 -6.68
C LYS A 172 -18.14 18.58 -5.45
N ILE A 173 -16.97 18.55 -4.84
CA ILE A 173 -16.65 19.39 -3.69
C ILE A 173 -16.77 20.87 -4.08
N GLY A 174 -17.53 21.63 -3.27
CA GLY A 174 -17.83 23.04 -3.53
C GLY A 174 -19.13 23.27 -4.29
N GLU A 175 -19.77 22.25 -4.85
CA GLU A 175 -21.12 22.32 -5.37
C GLU A 175 -22.15 22.27 -4.22
N LYS A 176 -23.36 22.80 -4.43
CA LYS A 176 -24.39 22.79 -3.39
C LYS A 176 -25.12 21.45 -3.29
N GLN A 177 -25.22 20.74 -4.40
CA GLN A 177 -25.96 19.49 -4.51
C GLN A 177 -25.47 18.65 -5.68
N THR A 178 -25.75 17.35 -5.66
CA THR A 178 -25.47 16.41 -6.75
C THR A 178 -26.63 15.42 -6.89
N THR A 179 -26.84 14.85 -8.08
CA THR A 179 -27.87 13.86 -8.33
C THR A 179 -27.28 12.47 -8.27
N LEU A 180 -27.79 11.62 -7.38
CA LEU A 180 -27.47 10.20 -7.33
C LEU A 180 -28.55 9.40 -8.01
N GLN A 181 -28.19 8.64 -9.05
CA GLN A 181 -29.07 7.61 -9.59
C GLN A 181 -28.89 6.34 -8.78
N VAL A 182 -29.96 5.86 -8.16
CA VAL A 182 -29.95 4.68 -7.30
C VAL A 182 -30.95 3.64 -7.76
N GLN A 183 -30.64 2.36 -7.49
CA GLN A 183 -31.51 1.22 -7.68
C GLN A 183 -31.97 0.71 -6.32
N GLY A 184 -33.23 0.82 -6.03
CA GLY A 184 -33.89 0.23 -4.87
C GLY A 184 -34.98 -0.77 -5.25
N ASP A 185 -35.78 -1.20 -4.27
CA ASP A 185 -36.89 -2.13 -4.47
C ASP A 185 -37.95 -1.60 -5.45
N ASN A 186 -38.14 -0.27 -5.51
CA ASN A 186 -39.07 0.41 -6.40
C ASN A 186 -38.49 0.75 -7.78
N GLY A 187 -37.36 0.14 -8.14
CA GLY A 187 -36.64 0.40 -9.39
C GLY A 187 -35.64 1.55 -9.31
N LYS A 188 -35.26 2.09 -10.48
CA LYS A 188 -34.31 3.20 -10.58
C LYS A 188 -34.94 4.52 -10.17
N GLN A 189 -34.26 5.30 -9.38
CA GLN A 189 -34.71 6.60 -8.88
C GLN A 189 -33.52 7.58 -8.89
N ASP A 190 -33.82 8.85 -9.17
CA ASP A 190 -32.87 9.94 -8.99
C ASP A 190 -33.11 10.59 -7.63
N LYS A 191 -32.05 10.75 -6.85
CA LYS A 191 -32.06 11.34 -5.52
C LYS A 191 -31.15 12.56 -5.50
N LEU A 192 -31.65 13.68 -5.01
CA LEU A 192 -30.89 14.90 -4.89
C LEU A 192 -30.16 14.91 -3.55
N LEU A 193 -28.83 14.83 -3.55
CA LEU A 193 -27.99 14.85 -2.36
C LEU A 193 -27.45 16.24 -2.14
N SER A 194 -27.73 16.84 -0.96
CA SER A 194 -27.13 18.11 -0.56
C SER A 194 -25.65 17.92 -0.18
N LEU A 195 -24.81 18.79 -0.72
CA LEU A 195 -23.37 18.86 -0.42
C LEU A 195 -23.03 20.13 0.38
N GLU A 196 -24.02 20.87 0.86
CA GLU A 196 -23.82 22.10 1.62
C GLU A 196 -23.01 21.82 2.91
N GLY A 197 -21.92 22.54 3.08
CA GLY A 197 -21.04 22.36 4.23
C GLY A 197 -20.14 21.13 4.18
N TRP A 198 -20.27 20.27 3.15
CA TRP A 198 -19.40 19.13 2.99
C TRP A 198 -18.00 19.56 2.55
N ARG A 199 -17.00 19.14 3.31
CA ARG A 199 -15.58 19.37 3.03
C ARG A 199 -14.81 18.11 3.38
N LEU A 200 -13.75 17.82 2.61
CA LEU A 200 -12.79 16.81 3.03
C LEU A 200 -11.99 17.38 4.20
N SER A 201 -12.09 16.73 5.33
CA SER A 201 -11.22 17.01 6.47
C SER A 201 -9.95 16.18 6.35
N SER A 202 -8.80 16.79 6.68
CA SER A 202 -7.53 16.07 6.80
C SER A 202 -7.55 15.03 7.93
N ASP A 203 -8.49 15.15 8.84
CA ASP A 203 -8.67 14.26 10.00
C ASP A 203 -9.68 13.13 9.71
N ASP A 204 -10.38 13.18 8.56
CA ASP A 204 -11.23 12.08 8.10
C ASP A 204 -10.34 10.93 7.61
N GLU A 205 -9.90 10.10 8.54
CA GLU A 205 -9.36 8.76 8.25
C GLU A 205 -10.43 7.85 7.61
N GLY A 206 -11.64 8.40 7.42
CA GLY A 206 -12.81 7.74 6.87
C GLY A 206 -12.99 7.97 5.37
N LEU A 207 -13.92 7.24 4.83
CA LEU A 207 -14.36 7.35 3.44
C LEU A 207 -15.01 8.73 3.22
N PRO A 208 -14.72 9.44 2.11
CA PRO A 208 -15.19 10.83 1.87
C PRO A 208 -16.69 11.00 2.03
N PHE A 209 -17.46 9.96 1.71
CA PHE A 209 -18.92 9.96 1.77
C PHE A 209 -19.49 9.67 3.18
N ALA A 210 -18.65 9.30 4.16
CA ALA A 210 -19.11 9.06 5.54
C ALA A 210 -19.68 10.34 6.17
N ALA A 211 -19.07 11.51 5.89
CA ALA A 211 -19.57 12.80 6.33
C ALA A 211 -20.94 13.18 5.72
N LEU A 212 -21.33 12.58 4.58
CA LEU A 212 -22.64 12.71 3.98
C LEU A 212 -23.66 11.74 4.61
N GLY A 213 -23.20 10.85 5.50
CA GLY A 213 -24.01 9.86 6.19
C GLY A 213 -24.17 8.55 5.42
N LEU A 214 -23.30 8.27 4.45
CA LEU A 214 -23.30 7.03 3.68
C LEU A 214 -22.25 6.07 4.22
N SER A 215 -22.62 4.81 4.41
CA SER A 215 -21.70 3.73 4.71
C SER A 215 -21.88 2.58 3.72
N PRO A 216 -20.79 2.00 3.19
CA PRO A 216 -20.87 0.82 2.33
C PRO A 216 -21.48 -0.37 3.07
N LEU A 217 -22.13 -1.26 2.30
CA LEU A 217 -22.48 -2.57 2.82
C LEU A 217 -21.19 -3.32 3.18
N GLN A 218 -21.08 -3.69 4.44
CA GLN A 218 -19.96 -4.43 4.98
C GLN A 218 -20.32 -5.90 5.20
N PRO A 219 -19.32 -6.81 5.17
CA PRO A 219 -19.54 -8.18 5.62
C PRO A 219 -20.11 -8.21 7.04
N GLU A 220 -21.02 -9.13 7.30
CA GLU A 220 -21.60 -9.28 8.63
C GLU A 220 -20.57 -9.85 9.60
N ILE A 221 -20.30 -9.10 10.66
CA ILE A 221 -19.43 -9.52 11.75
C ILE A 221 -20.30 -10.14 12.83
N THR A 222 -20.20 -11.46 13.00
CA THR A 222 -21.00 -12.19 13.97
C THR A 222 -20.39 -12.08 15.37
N LEU A 223 -21.18 -12.52 16.39
CA LEU A 223 -20.70 -12.66 17.76
C LEU A 223 -20.00 -14.02 18.01
N GLU A 224 -19.84 -14.85 16.96
CA GLU A 224 -19.08 -16.10 17.00
C GLU A 224 -17.58 -15.80 16.93
N ILE A 225 -16.81 -16.42 17.79
CA ILE A 225 -15.34 -16.31 17.82
C ILE A 225 -14.75 -17.21 16.74
N ALA A 226 -14.04 -16.63 15.77
CA ALA A 226 -13.33 -17.39 14.75
C ALA A 226 -11.93 -17.82 15.20
N ASP A 227 -11.21 -16.92 15.92
CA ASP A 227 -9.84 -17.20 16.34
C ASP A 227 -9.54 -16.54 17.69
N VAL A 228 -8.62 -17.15 18.43
CA VAL A 228 -8.19 -16.71 19.76
C VAL A 228 -6.66 -16.65 19.79
N LEU A 229 -6.14 -15.45 19.99
CA LEU A 229 -4.70 -15.22 20.05
C LEU A 229 -4.07 -15.97 21.22
N ALA A 230 -3.11 -16.83 20.93
CA ALA A 230 -2.38 -17.58 21.95
C ALA A 230 -1.68 -16.64 22.95
N GLY A 231 -1.87 -16.87 24.25
CA GLY A 231 -1.33 -16.00 25.31
C GLY A 231 -2.10 -14.70 25.56
N GLY A 232 -3.09 -14.33 24.72
CA GLY A 232 -3.99 -13.21 24.96
C GLY A 232 -4.94 -13.45 26.13
N SER A 233 -5.56 -12.37 26.64
CA SER A 233 -6.49 -12.47 27.78
C SER A 233 -7.72 -13.33 27.46
N GLY A 234 -8.17 -13.37 26.20
CA GLY A 234 -9.23 -14.28 25.77
C GLY A 234 -8.87 -15.75 25.93
N ALA A 235 -7.64 -16.13 25.53
CA ALA A 235 -7.12 -17.49 25.70
C ALA A 235 -6.97 -17.85 27.19
N ARG A 236 -6.44 -16.92 28.01
CA ARG A 236 -6.29 -17.12 29.46
C ARG A 236 -7.63 -17.25 30.18
N ALA A 237 -8.66 -16.59 29.68
CA ALA A 237 -10.03 -16.72 30.19
C ALA A 237 -10.73 -18.04 29.77
N GLY A 238 -10.11 -18.82 28.87
CA GLY A 238 -10.67 -20.09 28.39
C GLY A 238 -11.70 -19.95 27.26
N ILE A 239 -11.72 -18.83 26.55
CA ILE A 239 -12.52 -18.65 25.34
C ILE A 239 -11.93 -19.51 24.22
N GLN A 240 -12.79 -20.12 23.41
CA GLN A 240 -12.40 -21.04 22.34
C GLN A 240 -12.99 -20.60 21.00
N PRO A 241 -12.35 -20.93 19.87
CA PRO A 241 -12.95 -20.80 18.56
C PRO A 241 -14.30 -21.57 18.51
N GLY A 242 -15.32 -20.93 17.93
CA GLY A 242 -16.70 -21.44 17.88
C GLY A 242 -17.59 -21.02 19.06
N ASP A 243 -17.05 -20.35 20.08
CA ASP A 243 -17.89 -19.74 21.14
C ASP A 243 -18.68 -18.56 20.54
N GLN A 244 -19.97 -18.48 20.86
CA GLN A 244 -20.81 -17.34 20.53
C GLN A 244 -21.04 -16.48 21.78
N ILE A 245 -20.67 -15.20 21.74
CA ILE A 245 -20.88 -14.29 22.87
C ILE A 245 -22.40 -13.96 22.93
N VAL A 246 -23.01 -14.19 24.09
CA VAL A 246 -24.44 -13.94 24.32
C VAL A 246 -24.63 -12.68 25.15
N THR A 247 -23.96 -12.58 26.32
CA THR A 247 -24.05 -11.42 27.20
C THR A 247 -22.67 -10.98 27.69
N VAL A 248 -22.55 -9.68 27.99
CA VAL A 248 -21.41 -9.09 28.71
C VAL A 248 -21.95 -8.30 29.88
N SER A 249 -21.50 -8.66 31.09
CA SER A 249 -21.95 -8.03 32.35
C SER A 249 -23.48 -7.98 32.47
N GLY A 250 -24.16 -9.08 32.06
CA GLY A 250 -25.60 -9.23 32.07
C GLY A 250 -26.37 -8.49 30.98
N LYS A 251 -25.70 -7.77 30.08
CA LYS A 251 -26.31 -7.11 28.93
C LYS A 251 -26.20 -7.99 27.68
N PRO A 252 -27.35 -8.29 27.01
CA PRO A 252 -27.30 -9.00 25.74
C PRO A 252 -26.63 -8.15 24.68
N LEU A 253 -25.84 -8.79 23.80
CA LEU A 253 -25.18 -8.15 22.68
C LEU A 253 -25.89 -8.47 21.37
N ASN A 254 -25.97 -7.48 20.49
CA ASN A 254 -26.49 -7.65 19.13
C ASN A 254 -25.40 -7.50 18.07
N LYS A 255 -24.35 -6.72 18.36
CA LYS A 255 -23.27 -6.40 17.41
C LYS A 255 -21.90 -6.61 18.06
N TRP A 256 -20.95 -7.10 17.26
CA TRP A 256 -19.53 -7.23 17.69
C TRP A 256 -18.95 -5.90 18.18
N GLN A 257 -19.32 -4.78 17.56
CA GLN A 257 -18.81 -3.46 17.92
C GLN A 257 -19.19 -3.05 19.36
N GLU A 258 -20.32 -3.49 19.87
CA GLU A 258 -20.73 -3.28 21.27
C GLU A 258 -19.77 -4.01 22.22
N PHE A 259 -19.40 -5.26 21.89
CA PHE A 259 -18.40 -6.02 22.62
C PHE A 259 -17.05 -5.31 22.63
N VAL A 260 -16.57 -4.88 21.45
CA VAL A 260 -15.30 -4.13 21.32
C VAL A 260 -15.31 -2.89 22.19
N SER A 261 -16.40 -2.09 22.16
CA SER A 261 -16.51 -0.87 22.95
C SER A 261 -16.45 -1.14 24.48
N MET A 262 -17.10 -2.21 24.95
CA MET A 262 -17.06 -2.62 26.34
C MET A 262 -15.66 -3.07 26.77
N VAL A 263 -14.99 -3.85 25.92
CA VAL A 263 -13.62 -4.30 26.16
C VAL A 263 -12.65 -3.11 26.21
N GLN A 264 -12.72 -2.21 25.23
CA GLN A 264 -11.82 -1.03 25.16
C GLN A 264 -11.97 -0.10 26.34
N SER A 265 -13.20 0.03 26.87
CA SER A 265 -13.48 0.88 28.05
C SER A 265 -13.13 0.23 29.38
N SER A 266 -12.72 -1.03 29.41
CA SER A 266 -12.49 -1.81 30.64
C SER A 266 -11.08 -2.40 30.71
N PRO A 267 -9.98 -1.63 30.52
CA PRO A 267 -8.63 -2.18 30.65
C PRO A 267 -8.42 -2.67 32.09
N GLU A 268 -7.89 -3.89 32.27
CA GLU A 268 -7.59 -4.54 33.55
C GLU A 268 -8.81 -4.76 34.48
N ASN A 269 -10.03 -4.43 34.01
CA ASN A 269 -11.26 -4.68 34.77
C ASN A 269 -11.96 -5.94 34.26
N PRO A 270 -12.36 -6.87 35.19
CA PRO A 270 -13.00 -8.12 34.81
C PRO A 270 -14.41 -7.85 34.23
N LEU A 271 -14.71 -8.52 33.13
CA LEU A 271 -16.01 -8.56 32.47
C LEU A 271 -16.59 -9.97 32.60
N ALA A 272 -17.83 -10.07 33.11
CA ALA A 272 -18.55 -11.32 33.14
C ALA A 272 -19.18 -11.59 31.76
N LEU A 273 -18.74 -12.65 31.09
CA LEU A 273 -19.29 -13.07 29.79
C LEU A 273 -20.14 -14.33 29.97
N GLU A 274 -21.23 -14.41 29.23
CA GLU A 274 -21.88 -15.68 28.94
C GLU A 274 -21.65 -15.99 27.46
N VAL A 275 -21.09 -17.16 27.16
CA VAL A 275 -20.90 -17.65 25.81
C VAL A 275 -21.73 -18.93 25.62
N GLU A 276 -22.21 -19.12 24.39
CA GLU A 276 -22.80 -20.39 23.99
C GLU A 276 -21.70 -21.25 23.33
N ARG A 277 -21.43 -22.41 23.91
CA ARG A 277 -20.45 -23.39 23.47
C ARG A 277 -21.15 -24.72 23.23
N LYS A 278 -21.22 -25.17 21.97
CA LYS A 278 -21.88 -26.45 21.60
C LYS A 278 -23.29 -26.60 22.18
N GLY A 279 -24.08 -25.52 22.16
CA GLY A 279 -25.45 -25.49 22.64
C GLY A 279 -25.60 -25.34 24.16
N SER A 280 -24.50 -25.18 24.92
CA SER A 280 -24.52 -24.97 26.36
C SER A 280 -24.00 -23.59 26.72
N ARG A 281 -24.64 -22.93 27.70
CA ARG A 281 -24.17 -21.63 28.19
C ARG A 281 -23.02 -21.84 29.19
N VAL A 282 -21.94 -21.11 28.98
CA VAL A 282 -20.73 -21.13 29.81
C VAL A 282 -20.46 -19.70 30.28
N ALA A 283 -20.37 -19.55 31.61
CA ALA A 283 -19.96 -18.28 32.20
C ALA A 283 -18.43 -18.21 32.25
N ILE A 284 -17.88 -17.08 31.75
CA ILE A 284 -16.43 -16.83 31.66
C ILE A 284 -16.14 -15.44 32.22
N THR A 285 -15.09 -15.32 33.04
CA THR A 285 -14.58 -14.01 33.48
C THR A 285 -13.42 -13.61 32.58
N LEU A 286 -13.59 -12.54 31.80
CA LEU A 286 -12.60 -12.01 30.89
C LEU A 286 -12.01 -10.72 31.45
N THR A 287 -10.70 -10.66 31.67
CA THR A 287 -10.01 -9.43 32.09
C THR A 287 -9.17 -8.94 30.94
N PRO A 288 -9.59 -7.83 30.25
CA PRO A 288 -8.84 -7.27 29.13
C PRO A 288 -7.44 -6.82 29.53
N ASP A 289 -6.44 -7.10 28.70
CA ASP A 289 -5.10 -6.55 28.86
C ASP A 289 -5.10 -5.05 28.55
N LYS A 290 -4.24 -4.30 29.21
CA LYS A 290 -4.03 -2.90 28.95
C LYS A 290 -3.09 -2.71 27.76
N LYS A 291 -3.56 -2.00 26.72
CA LYS A 291 -2.77 -1.65 25.55
C LYS A 291 -2.74 -0.14 25.36
N ALA A 292 -1.55 0.41 25.12
CA ALA A 292 -1.42 1.84 24.79
C ALA A 292 -2.04 2.12 23.41
N HIS A 293 -2.85 3.19 23.32
CA HIS A 293 -3.44 3.67 22.07
C HIS A 293 -3.38 5.21 22.05
N GLY A 294 -2.33 5.74 21.44
CA GLY A 294 -2.00 7.17 21.54
C GLY A 294 -1.78 7.60 23.00
N ALA A 295 -2.45 8.69 23.41
CA ALA A 295 -2.39 9.21 24.77
C ALA A 295 -3.28 8.45 25.78
N LYS A 296 -4.08 7.47 25.31
CA LYS A 296 -5.01 6.70 26.16
C LYS A 296 -4.60 5.25 26.23
N SER A 297 -5.03 4.56 27.28
CA SER A 297 -4.93 3.10 27.39
C SER A 297 -6.30 2.48 27.16
N ILE A 298 -6.36 1.44 26.35
CA ILE A 298 -7.57 0.68 26.03
C ILE A 298 -7.42 -0.76 26.45
N GLY A 299 -8.55 -1.43 26.70
CA GLY A 299 -8.59 -2.87 26.91
C GLY A 299 -8.41 -3.62 25.61
N TYR A 300 -7.72 -4.77 25.67
CA TYR A 300 -7.47 -5.66 24.52
C TYR A 300 -7.59 -7.12 24.96
N VAL A 301 -8.18 -7.99 24.11
CA VAL A 301 -8.49 -9.38 24.51
C VAL A 301 -7.93 -10.44 23.55
N GLY A 302 -7.48 -10.07 22.37
CA GLY A 302 -6.91 -11.02 21.40
C GLY A 302 -7.95 -12.01 20.85
N LEU A 303 -9.18 -11.55 20.56
CA LEU A 303 -10.24 -12.33 19.94
C LEU A 303 -10.54 -11.80 18.54
N ALA A 304 -10.74 -12.71 17.61
CA ALA A 304 -11.22 -12.38 16.26
C ALA A 304 -12.63 -12.93 16.04
N PRO A 305 -13.58 -12.11 15.55
CA PRO A 305 -14.93 -12.57 15.24
C PRO A 305 -14.96 -13.36 13.94
N LYS A 306 -16.00 -14.16 13.76
CA LYS A 306 -16.33 -14.76 12.48
C LYS A 306 -17.01 -13.71 11.61
N VAL A 307 -16.43 -13.51 10.44
CA VAL A 307 -16.95 -12.61 9.40
C VAL A 307 -17.62 -13.44 8.31
N LEU A 308 -18.91 -13.21 8.10
CA LEU A 308 -19.64 -13.83 6.99
C LEU A 308 -19.31 -13.05 5.70
N PRO A 309 -18.85 -13.71 4.64
CA PRO A 309 -18.53 -13.03 3.40
C PRO A 309 -19.81 -12.40 2.80
N LEU A 310 -19.65 -11.28 2.11
CA LEU A 310 -20.75 -10.68 1.34
C LEU A 310 -21.30 -11.69 0.33
N ASP A 311 -22.63 -11.67 0.17
CA ASP A 311 -23.35 -12.47 -0.81
C ASP A 311 -22.73 -12.28 -2.22
N GLU A 312 -22.64 -13.36 -2.99
CA GLU A 312 -22.06 -13.35 -4.33
C GLU A 312 -22.73 -12.38 -5.29
N ARG A 313 -24.05 -12.08 -5.12
CA ARG A 313 -24.80 -11.08 -5.91
C ARG A 313 -24.22 -9.65 -5.81
N TYR A 314 -23.49 -9.34 -4.76
CA TYR A 314 -22.84 -8.04 -4.55
C TYR A 314 -21.40 -8.01 -5.05
N ARG A 315 -20.81 -9.17 -5.35
CA ARG A 315 -19.48 -9.28 -5.90
C ARG A 315 -19.53 -9.04 -7.40
N ILE A 316 -18.62 -8.27 -7.90
CA ILE A 316 -18.45 -7.99 -9.32
C ILE A 316 -17.00 -8.13 -9.71
N GLU A 317 -16.76 -8.35 -10.98
CA GLU A 317 -15.45 -8.27 -11.58
C GLU A 317 -15.41 -7.06 -12.51
N LEU A 318 -14.58 -6.07 -12.17
CA LEU A 318 -14.42 -4.86 -12.97
C LEU A 318 -13.37 -5.13 -14.05
N ARG A 319 -13.85 -5.49 -15.22
CA ARG A 319 -13.02 -5.69 -16.40
C ARG A 319 -13.21 -4.54 -17.38
N TYR A 320 -12.11 -3.98 -17.84
CA TYR A 320 -12.10 -2.83 -18.74
C TYR A 320 -11.49 -3.23 -20.08
N ASP A 321 -11.93 -2.58 -21.16
CA ASP A 321 -11.24 -2.65 -22.44
C ASP A 321 -9.85 -1.97 -22.34
N PRO A 322 -8.93 -2.22 -23.31
CA PRO A 322 -7.54 -1.73 -23.21
C PRO A 322 -7.42 -0.21 -23.02
N LEU A 323 -8.32 0.57 -23.64
CA LEU A 323 -8.27 2.03 -23.57
C LEU A 323 -8.81 2.55 -22.24
N GLN A 324 -9.93 2.01 -21.77
CA GLN A 324 -10.49 2.32 -20.46
C GLN A 324 -9.56 1.87 -19.35
N ALA A 325 -8.96 0.66 -19.46
CA ALA A 325 -7.98 0.15 -18.52
C ALA A 325 -6.75 1.07 -18.40
N MET A 326 -6.31 1.70 -19.50
CA MET A 326 -5.22 2.67 -19.47
C MET A 326 -5.61 3.93 -18.69
N GLY A 327 -6.83 4.44 -18.91
CA GLY A 327 -7.35 5.59 -18.15
C GLY A 327 -7.41 5.29 -16.64
N MET A 328 -7.92 4.11 -16.26
CA MET A 328 -7.97 3.65 -14.86
C MET A 328 -6.57 3.46 -14.26
N ALA A 329 -5.63 2.92 -15.04
CA ALA A 329 -4.24 2.74 -14.60
C ALA A 329 -3.54 4.07 -14.35
N LEU A 330 -3.71 5.06 -15.22
CA LEU A 330 -3.19 6.41 -15.03
C LEU A 330 -3.76 7.07 -13.78
N GLN A 331 -5.08 7.01 -13.60
CA GLN A 331 -5.75 7.56 -12.43
C GLN A 331 -5.27 6.89 -11.14
N LYS A 332 -5.22 5.55 -11.11
CA LYS A 332 -4.76 4.78 -9.93
C LYS A 332 -3.29 5.08 -9.61
N SER A 333 -2.43 5.17 -10.64
CA SER A 333 -1.03 5.55 -10.46
C SER A 333 -0.90 6.96 -9.87
N ALA A 334 -1.62 7.94 -10.40
CA ALA A 334 -1.60 9.31 -9.91
C ALA A 334 -2.06 9.40 -8.45
N THR A 335 -3.19 8.77 -8.11
CA THR A 335 -3.69 8.70 -6.73
C THR A 335 -2.70 8.01 -5.79
N THR A 336 -2.07 6.91 -6.24
CA THR A 336 -1.08 6.19 -5.42
C THR A 336 0.15 7.06 -5.16
N VAL A 337 0.63 7.81 -6.17
CA VAL A 337 1.74 8.77 -6.00
C VAL A 337 1.35 9.86 -5.00
N GLU A 338 0.18 10.46 -5.16
CA GLU A 338 -0.32 11.52 -4.26
C GLU A 338 -0.41 11.03 -2.81
N LEU A 339 -1.03 9.87 -2.58
CA LEU A 339 -1.15 9.28 -1.25
C LEU A 339 0.22 8.98 -0.64
N THR A 340 1.16 8.43 -1.41
CA THR A 340 2.52 8.13 -0.93
C THR A 340 3.26 9.41 -0.56
N VAL A 341 3.23 10.45 -1.41
CA VAL A 341 3.90 11.72 -1.13
C VAL A 341 3.29 12.41 0.08
N ASN A 342 1.96 12.43 0.20
CA ASN A 342 1.26 12.98 1.36
C ASN A 342 1.61 12.23 2.65
N MET A 343 1.68 10.88 2.59
CA MET A 343 2.05 10.06 3.75
C MET A 343 3.50 10.32 4.18
N LEU A 344 4.45 10.42 3.22
CA LEU A 344 5.83 10.81 3.50
C LEU A 344 5.91 12.21 4.11
N GLY A 345 5.14 13.17 3.60
CA GLY A 345 5.04 14.51 4.17
C GLY A 345 4.55 14.51 5.63
N LYS A 346 3.50 13.73 5.93
CA LYS A 346 2.96 13.55 7.29
C LYS A 346 3.96 12.83 8.21
N LEU A 347 4.73 11.88 7.70
CA LEU A 347 5.78 11.20 8.45
C LEU A 347 6.92 12.17 8.82
N ILE A 348 7.40 12.98 7.85
CA ILE A 348 8.47 13.97 8.06
C ILE A 348 8.01 15.08 9.02
N SER A 349 6.75 15.51 8.94
CA SER A 349 6.19 16.52 9.84
C SER A 349 5.84 16.00 11.24
N GLY A 350 5.98 14.68 11.49
CA GLY A 350 5.69 14.05 12.78
C GLY A 350 4.20 13.85 13.08
N VAL A 351 3.32 14.10 12.11
CA VAL A 351 1.87 13.85 12.25
C VAL A 351 1.59 12.35 12.29
N VAL A 352 2.33 11.57 11.50
CA VAL A 352 2.28 10.10 11.50
C VAL A 352 3.49 9.57 12.26
N SER A 353 3.24 8.67 13.24
CA SER A 353 4.33 8.04 14.01
C SER A 353 5.20 7.15 13.12
N ILE A 354 6.51 7.16 13.40
CA ILE A 354 7.49 6.26 12.79
C ILE A 354 7.21 4.78 13.09
N ASP A 355 6.40 4.49 14.10
CA ASP A 355 5.94 3.12 14.40
C ASP A 355 5.07 2.54 13.27
N ASN A 356 4.54 3.39 12.37
CA ASN A 356 3.78 2.95 11.20
C ASN A 356 4.65 2.55 10.01
N LEU A 357 5.97 2.73 10.07
CA LEU A 357 6.88 2.25 9.03
C LEU A 357 6.86 0.73 8.97
N SER A 358 6.53 0.22 7.79
CA SER A 358 6.58 -1.21 7.48
C SER A 358 7.98 -1.60 7.02
N GLY A 359 8.51 -2.69 7.57
CA GLY A 359 9.80 -3.23 7.19
C GLY A 359 9.69 -4.38 6.18
N PRO A 360 10.83 -5.04 5.88
CA PRO A 360 10.89 -6.13 4.91
C PRO A 360 9.98 -7.31 5.23
N ILE A 361 9.72 -7.60 6.52
CA ILE A 361 8.86 -8.71 6.94
C ILE A 361 7.40 -8.41 6.59
N SER A 362 6.94 -7.19 6.84
CA SER A 362 5.60 -6.74 6.45
C SER A 362 5.40 -6.77 4.94
N ILE A 363 6.41 -6.34 4.16
CA ILE A 363 6.39 -6.40 2.70
C ILE A 363 6.33 -7.86 2.23
N ALA A 364 7.08 -8.77 2.86
CA ALA A 364 7.06 -10.19 2.53
C ALA A 364 5.70 -10.84 2.83
N LYS A 365 5.07 -10.50 3.97
CA LYS A 365 3.70 -10.92 4.29
C LYS A 365 2.71 -10.41 3.25
N GLY A 366 2.81 -9.13 2.85
CA GLY A 366 1.97 -8.51 1.82
C GLY A 366 2.13 -9.20 0.46
N ALA A 367 3.37 -9.49 0.04
CA ALA A 367 3.65 -10.21 -1.19
C ALA A 367 3.02 -11.62 -1.20
N GLY A 368 3.22 -12.39 -0.12
CA GLY A 368 2.66 -13.72 0.01
C GLY A 368 1.15 -13.74 0.07
N SER A 369 0.54 -12.81 0.82
CA SER A 369 -0.90 -12.68 0.93
C SER A 369 -1.54 -12.34 -0.43
N THR A 370 -1.03 -11.32 -1.13
CA THR A 370 -1.55 -10.92 -2.44
C THR A 370 -1.34 -11.99 -3.50
N ALA A 371 -0.20 -12.71 -3.48
CA ALA A 371 0.04 -13.85 -4.36
C ALA A 371 -0.94 -15.02 -4.09
N SER A 372 -1.35 -15.22 -2.84
CA SER A 372 -2.33 -16.25 -2.47
C SER A 372 -3.74 -15.90 -2.98
N TYR A 373 -4.09 -14.63 -3.07
CA TYR A 373 -5.35 -14.17 -3.65
C TYR A 373 -5.37 -14.20 -5.19
N GLY A 374 -4.22 -14.37 -5.82
CA GLY A 374 -4.08 -14.53 -7.26
C GLY A 374 -3.33 -13.40 -7.96
N LEU A 375 -3.09 -13.60 -9.26
CA LEU A 375 -2.22 -12.75 -10.07
C LEU A 375 -2.68 -11.28 -10.11
N VAL A 376 -3.98 -11.02 -10.15
CA VAL A 376 -4.55 -9.65 -10.19
C VAL A 376 -4.15 -8.86 -8.96
N TYR A 377 -4.29 -9.46 -7.78
CA TYR A 377 -3.89 -8.83 -6.52
C TYR A 377 -2.38 -8.65 -6.42
N PHE A 378 -1.62 -9.63 -6.92
CA PHE A 378 -0.16 -9.57 -6.93
C PHE A 378 0.35 -8.47 -7.88
N LEU A 379 -0.28 -8.28 -9.05
CA LEU A 379 0.02 -7.16 -9.95
C LEU A 379 -0.24 -5.81 -9.30
N GLY A 380 -1.36 -5.67 -8.60
CA GLY A 380 -1.66 -4.45 -7.82
C GLY A 380 -0.61 -4.16 -6.75
N PHE A 381 -0.17 -5.20 -6.03
CA PHE A 381 0.91 -5.11 -5.06
C PHE A 381 2.23 -4.69 -5.70
N LEU A 382 2.62 -5.32 -6.81
CA LEU A 382 3.84 -4.96 -7.57
C LEU A 382 3.80 -3.51 -8.03
N ALA A 383 2.66 -3.05 -8.55
CA ALA A 383 2.49 -1.66 -8.98
C ALA A 383 2.65 -0.67 -7.82
N LEU A 384 2.01 -0.95 -6.68
CA LEU A 384 2.12 -0.14 -5.47
C LEU A 384 3.57 -0.05 -4.97
N VAL A 385 4.25 -1.20 -4.83
CA VAL A 385 5.64 -1.23 -4.35
C VAL A 385 6.57 -0.58 -5.36
N SER A 386 6.31 -0.72 -6.66
CA SER A 386 7.10 -0.07 -7.72
C SER A 386 7.00 1.46 -7.66
N ILE A 387 5.80 2.02 -7.45
CA ILE A 387 5.63 3.47 -7.25
C ILE A 387 6.39 3.93 -6.01
N ASN A 388 6.23 3.22 -4.90
CA ASN A 388 6.92 3.56 -3.65
C ASN A 388 8.44 3.53 -3.82
N LEU A 389 8.98 2.51 -4.49
CA LEU A 389 10.40 2.39 -4.81
C LEU A 389 10.87 3.55 -5.71
N GLY A 390 10.08 3.91 -6.72
CA GLY A 390 10.37 5.06 -7.59
C GLY A 390 10.41 6.37 -6.83
N ILE A 391 9.45 6.62 -5.92
CA ILE A 391 9.39 7.83 -5.10
C ILE A 391 10.56 7.89 -4.12
N ILE A 392 10.83 6.78 -3.41
CA ILE A 392 11.94 6.71 -2.44
C ILE A 392 13.27 6.94 -3.15
N ASN A 393 13.50 6.32 -4.32
CA ASN A 393 14.72 6.52 -5.09
C ASN A 393 14.87 7.94 -5.64
N LEU A 394 13.79 8.70 -5.82
CA LEU A 394 13.86 10.13 -6.16
C LEU A 394 14.10 11.04 -4.96
N PHE A 395 14.07 10.50 -3.73
CA PHE A 395 14.33 11.30 -2.54
C PHE A 395 15.78 11.80 -2.53
N PRO A 396 16.07 13.06 -2.13
CA PRO A 396 17.39 13.68 -2.21
C PRO A 396 18.37 13.15 -1.15
N LEU A 397 18.42 11.83 -0.97
CA LEU A 397 19.39 11.14 -0.11
C LEU A 397 20.56 10.67 -0.97
N PRO A 398 21.81 11.02 -0.63
CA PRO A 398 22.97 10.79 -1.50
C PRO A 398 23.22 9.35 -1.92
N ILE A 399 22.76 8.38 -1.15
CA ILE A 399 22.89 6.94 -1.47
C ILE A 399 21.85 6.45 -2.50
N LEU A 400 20.80 7.24 -2.75
CA LEU A 400 19.72 6.95 -3.69
C LEU A 400 19.93 7.74 -4.99
N ASP A 401 19.25 7.36 -6.05
CA ASP A 401 19.32 8.06 -7.35
C ASP A 401 19.00 9.55 -7.23
N GLY A 402 18.03 9.92 -6.39
CA GLY A 402 17.65 11.31 -6.14
C GLY A 402 18.78 12.16 -5.60
N GLY A 403 19.68 11.59 -4.81
CA GLY A 403 20.87 12.28 -4.36
C GLY A 403 21.89 12.50 -5.49
N HIS A 404 22.06 11.52 -6.36
CA HIS A 404 22.88 11.67 -7.55
C HIS A 404 22.28 12.70 -8.51
N LEU A 405 20.95 12.69 -8.71
CA LEU A 405 20.24 13.69 -9.50
C LEU A 405 20.45 15.11 -8.94
N LEU A 406 20.38 15.28 -7.62
CA LEU A 406 20.65 16.55 -6.95
C LEU A 406 22.06 17.04 -7.23
N PHE A 407 23.08 16.17 -7.11
CA PHE A 407 24.45 16.54 -7.43
C PHE A 407 24.62 16.94 -8.89
N LEU A 408 24.00 16.22 -9.83
CA LEU A 408 24.05 16.55 -11.26
C LEU A 408 23.31 17.86 -11.58
N MET A 409 22.20 18.15 -10.90
CA MET A 409 21.51 19.45 -11.02
C MET A 409 22.39 20.59 -10.54
N LEU A 410 23.03 20.44 -9.38
CA LEU A 410 23.95 21.44 -8.84
C LEU A 410 25.18 21.62 -9.73
N GLU A 411 25.71 20.54 -10.31
CA GLU A 411 26.80 20.60 -11.30
C GLU A 411 26.35 21.37 -12.55
N GLY A 412 25.14 21.12 -13.06
CA GLY A 412 24.58 21.83 -14.21
C GLY A 412 24.45 23.35 -13.99
N ILE A 413 24.05 23.74 -12.76
CA ILE A 413 23.91 25.17 -12.39
C ILE A 413 25.28 25.83 -12.18
N ARG A 414 26.21 25.15 -11.52
CA ARG A 414 27.54 25.68 -11.17
C ARG A 414 28.56 25.59 -12.31
N GLY A 415 28.31 24.75 -13.31
CA GLY A 415 29.24 24.44 -14.38
C GLY A 415 30.48 23.63 -13.93
N LYS A 416 30.50 23.15 -12.69
CA LYS A 416 31.59 22.35 -12.12
C LYS A 416 31.05 21.27 -11.19
N PRO A 417 31.61 20.05 -11.20
CA PRO A 417 31.17 18.97 -10.34
C PRO A 417 31.36 19.34 -8.85
N ILE A 418 30.54 18.70 -8.02
CA ILE A 418 30.68 18.79 -6.56
C ILE A 418 31.96 18.08 -6.14
N PRO A 419 32.79 18.67 -5.25
CA PRO A 419 34.01 18.05 -4.78
C PRO A 419 33.78 16.65 -4.21
N GLU A 420 34.63 15.69 -4.52
CA GLU A 420 34.52 14.29 -4.10
C GLU A 420 34.38 14.13 -2.59
N GLN A 421 35.13 14.93 -1.81
CA GLN A 421 35.02 14.92 -0.35
C GLN A 421 33.61 15.23 0.16
N VAL A 422 32.94 16.21 -0.48
CA VAL A 422 31.56 16.58 -0.12
C VAL A 422 30.59 15.43 -0.47
N GLN A 423 30.79 14.81 -1.64
CA GLN A 423 29.98 13.65 -2.04
C GLN A 423 30.18 12.49 -1.06
N GLU A 424 31.43 12.19 -0.66
CA GLU A 424 31.74 11.11 0.27
C GLU A 424 31.11 11.31 1.65
N TYR A 425 31.20 12.53 2.22
CA TYR A 425 30.50 12.83 3.49
C TYR A 425 29.01 12.71 3.36
N ALA A 426 28.42 13.20 2.27
CA ALA A 426 27.00 13.10 2.01
C ALA A 426 26.55 11.64 1.87
N PHE A 427 27.32 10.78 1.18
CA PHE A 427 27.05 9.34 1.09
C PHE A 427 27.11 8.64 2.46
N LYS A 428 28.11 8.94 3.27
CA LYS A 428 28.23 8.39 4.64
C LYS A 428 27.02 8.79 5.50
N PHE A 429 26.61 10.05 5.42
CA PHE A 429 25.42 10.54 6.12
C PHE A 429 24.13 9.85 5.61
N GLY A 430 23.92 9.78 4.29
CA GLY A 430 22.77 9.11 3.69
C GLY A 430 22.70 7.63 4.07
N ALA A 431 23.85 6.93 4.08
CA ALA A 431 23.94 5.54 4.51
C ALA A 431 23.54 5.38 5.98
N ALA A 432 24.03 6.26 6.86
CA ALA A 432 23.69 6.21 8.29
C ALA A 432 22.20 6.42 8.52
N VAL A 433 21.57 7.39 7.82
CA VAL A 433 20.13 7.62 7.88
C VAL A 433 19.35 6.39 7.40
N LEU A 434 19.73 5.82 6.26
CA LEU A 434 19.06 4.64 5.70
C LEU A 434 19.16 3.42 6.64
N ILE A 435 20.32 3.18 7.23
CA ILE A 435 20.53 2.09 8.20
C ILE A 435 19.67 2.32 9.44
N CYS A 436 19.57 3.55 9.93
CA CYS A 436 18.73 3.89 11.08
C CYS A 436 17.24 3.63 10.77
N LEU A 437 16.74 4.10 9.62
CA LEU A 437 15.36 3.86 9.19
C LEU A 437 15.08 2.36 9.00
N MET A 438 16.00 1.61 8.43
CA MET A 438 15.90 0.16 8.28
C MET A 438 15.81 -0.55 9.63
N ALA A 439 16.64 -0.13 10.59
CA ALA A 439 16.63 -0.69 11.94
C ALA A 439 15.32 -0.44 12.65
N ILE A 440 14.76 0.79 12.53
CA ILE A 440 13.44 1.14 13.07
C ILE A 440 12.35 0.29 12.41
N ALA A 441 12.35 0.20 11.08
CA ALA A 441 11.36 -0.58 10.35
C ALA A 441 11.39 -2.07 10.72
N LEU A 442 12.59 -2.65 10.89
CA LEU A 442 12.76 -4.02 11.37
C LEU A 442 12.25 -4.18 12.81
N PHE A 443 12.59 -3.25 13.70
CA PHE A 443 12.09 -3.26 15.07
C PHE A 443 10.56 -3.23 15.11
N ASN A 444 9.93 -2.34 14.31
CA ASN A 444 8.48 -2.27 14.20
C ASN A 444 7.88 -3.58 13.67
N ASP A 445 8.52 -4.21 12.68
CA ASP A 445 8.07 -5.49 12.14
C ASP A 445 8.10 -6.59 13.22
N PHE A 446 9.16 -6.65 14.04
CA PHE A 446 9.25 -7.60 15.14
C PHE A 446 8.24 -7.31 16.28
N ALA A 447 7.98 -6.04 16.57
CA ALA A 447 7.00 -5.65 17.57
C ALA A 447 5.55 -5.99 17.18
N ARG A 448 5.30 -6.21 15.85
CA ARG A 448 3.99 -6.58 15.30
C ARG A 448 3.83 -8.08 15.01
N LEU A 449 4.89 -8.90 15.24
CA LEU A 449 4.83 -10.36 15.10
C LEU A 449 4.13 -11.01 16.28
#